data_e1c59165b1dce698235d5c47aaaf11f5
#
_entry.id   e1c59165b1dce698235d5c47aaaf11f5
#
_cell.length_a   1.000
_cell.length_b   1.000
_cell.length_c   1.000
_cell.angle_alpha   90.00
_cell.angle_beta   90.00
_cell.angle_gamma   90.00
#
_symmetry.space_group_name_H-M   'P 1'
#
loop_
_entity.id
_entity.type
_entity.pdbx_description
1 polymer ?
#
loop_
_entity_poly.entity_id
_entity_poly.type
_entity_poly.pdbx_seq_one_letter_code
_entity_poly.pdbx_strand_id
1 'polypeptide(L)'
;MENEELPAELGVALDAFARYLTAERAVSPHTLRGYLGDVRSLLAHASGEGARALVDLDLGTLRRWLGTQSQAGAARTTLARRSASIRVFTAWALGEERLTADPALRLKAPKRERSLPGVLQARQLARLLAGLEEAAAEGAPLAVRNRAIVELLYATGVRVGELAGLDIDDLDPDRRTLRVIGKGNKERTVPYGVPAALAVDDWLRRGRPVFAKATSGRALFLGSRGGRVDQRQVRAMVNSLFEELGDTSASGPHAFRHSAATHLLDGGADLRAVQEILGHSSLATTQIYTHVSVDRLRKSYQQAHPRA
;
A
#
# COMPACT_ATOMS: atom_id res chain seq x y z
N MET A 1 -1.67 -19.13 -20.54
CA MET A 1 -0.61 -19.90 -19.88
C MET A 1 -1.34 -20.91 -19.01
N GLU A 2 -1.40 -22.13 -19.49
CA GLU A 2 -1.97 -23.28 -18.81
C GLU A 2 -1.35 -23.44 -17.43
N ASN A 3 -2.16 -23.85 -16.51
CA ASN A 3 -1.80 -24.11 -15.13
C ASN A 3 -0.98 -25.42 -15.13
N GLU A 4 0.31 -25.36 -15.52
CA GLU A 4 1.19 -26.53 -15.46
C GLU A 4 1.21 -27.01 -14.01
N GLU A 5 0.69 -28.21 -13.81
CA GLU A 5 0.61 -28.84 -12.50
C GLU A 5 2.05 -29.14 -12.03
N LEU A 6 2.41 -28.57 -10.87
CA LEU A 6 3.74 -28.81 -10.30
C LEU A 6 3.91 -30.32 -10.00
N PRO A 7 5.13 -30.86 -10.12
CA PRO A 7 5.44 -32.18 -9.58
C PRO A 7 4.96 -32.32 -8.14
N ALA A 8 4.42 -33.49 -7.79
CA ALA A 8 3.74 -33.71 -6.52
C ALA A 8 4.55 -33.25 -5.29
N GLU A 9 5.86 -33.54 -5.28
CA GLU A 9 6.74 -33.15 -4.17
C GLU A 9 6.91 -31.63 -4.07
N LEU A 10 7.04 -30.93 -5.20
CA LEU A 10 7.13 -29.47 -5.24
C LEU A 10 5.80 -28.82 -4.83
N GLY A 11 4.68 -29.43 -5.20
CA GLY A 11 3.34 -28.98 -4.77
C GLY A 11 3.15 -29.10 -3.26
N VAL A 12 3.51 -30.25 -2.68
CA VAL A 12 3.47 -30.51 -1.23
C VAL A 12 4.35 -29.52 -0.48
N ALA A 13 5.53 -29.19 -1.00
CA ALA A 13 6.42 -28.19 -0.41
C ALA A 13 5.82 -26.78 -0.42
N LEU A 14 5.18 -26.39 -1.52
CA LEU A 14 4.50 -25.09 -1.63
C LEU A 14 3.36 -24.96 -0.62
N ASP A 15 2.55 -26.01 -0.45
CA ASP A 15 1.44 -26.04 0.51
C ASP A 15 1.94 -26.02 1.97
N ALA A 16 3.03 -26.73 2.26
CA ALA A 16 3.67 -26.69 3.56
C ALA A 16 4.21 -25.29 3.89
N PHE A 17 4.85 -24.62 2.91
CA PHE A 17 5.30 -23.25 3.06
C PHE A 17 4.13 -22.27 3.27
N ALA A 18 2.98 -22.49 2.61
CA ALA A 18 1.78 -21.69 2.83
C ALA A 18 1.29 -21.79 4.29
N ARG A 19 1.28 -23.00 4.84
CA ARG A 19 0.94 -23.23 6.26
C ARG A 19 1.91 -22.54 7.21
N TYR A 20 3.22 -22.65 6.98
CA TYR A 20 4.24 -21.95 7.76
C TYR A 20 4.03 -20.44 7.77
N LEU A 21 3.85 -19.84 6.58
CA LEU A 21 3.63 -18.39 6.47
C LEU A 21 2.37 -17.92 7.20
N THR A 22 1.33 -18.76 7.22
CA THR A 22 0.05 -18.44 7.85
C THR A 22 0.08 -18.65 9.36
N ALA A 23 0.54 -19.80 9.81
CA ALA A 23 0.46 -20.22 11.21
C ALA A 23 1.60 -19.62 12.06
N GLU A 24 2.84 -19.64 11.54
CA GLU A 24 4.01 -19.25 12.35
C GLU A 24 4.45 -17.80 12.10
N ARG A 25 4.39 -17.35 10.85
CA ARG A 25 4.80 -15.99 10.49
C ARG A 25 3.67 -14.97 10.51
N ALA A 26 2.42 -15.41 10.61
CA ALA A 26 1.21 -14.59 10.65
C ALA A 26 1.25 -13.44 9.60
N VAL A 27 1.72 -13.75 8.38
CA VAL A 27 1.86 -12.74 7.33
C VAL A 27 0.48 -12.30 6.82
N SER A 28 0.40 -11.06 6.33
CA SER A 28 -0.86 -10.57 5.77
C SER A 28 -1.30 -11.39 4.56
N PRO A 29 -2.62 -11.49 4.24
CA PRO A 29 -3.12 -12.19 3.05
C PRO A 29 -2.49 -11.69 1.74
N HIS A 30 -2.13 -10.41 1.67
CA HIS A 30 -1.45 -9.84 0.51
C HIS A 30 -0.01 -10.35 0.40
N THR A 31 0.73 -10.39 1.51
CA THR A 31 2.10 -10.92 1.56
C THR A 31 2.11 -12.40 1.24
N LEU A 32 1.16 -13.16 1.79
CA LEU A 32 1.00 -14.60 1.52
C LEU A 32 0.83 -14.85 0.02
N ARG A 33 -0.13 -14.19 -0.62
CA ARG A 33 -0.34 -14.31 -2.09
C ARG A 33 0.91 -13.95 -2.88
N GLY A 34 1.62 -12.89 -2.50
CA GLY A 34 2.85 -12.47 -3.15
C GLY A 34 3.96 -13.50 -3.06
N TYR A 35 4.19 -14.04 -1.87
CA TYR A 35 5.23 -15.05 -1.62
C TYR A 35 4.91 -16.36 -2.33
N LEU A 36 3.68 -16.85 -2.19
CA LEU A 36 3.27 -18.11 -2.86
C LEU A 36 3.30 -17.97 -4.38
N GLY A 37 2.92 -16.82 -4.94
CA GLY A 37 3.02 -16.58 -6.38
C GLY A 37 4.48 -16.57 -6.87
N ASP A 38 5.40 -15.98 -6.12
CA ASP A 38 6.82 -15.96 -6.46
C ASP A 38 7.44 -17.37 -6.38
N VAL A 39 7.16 -18.11 -5.30
CA VAL A 39 7.66 -19.48 -5.10
C VAL A 39 7.07 -20.42 -6.16
N ARG A 40 5.77 -20.35 -6.42
CA ARG A 40 5.14 -21.15 -7.48
C ARG A 40 5.81 -20.90 -8.84
N SER A 41 6.09 -19.63 -9.18
CA SER A 41 6.76 -19.27 -10.42
C SER A 41 8.19 -19.81 -10.50
N LEU A 42 8.93 -19.83 -9.39
CA LEU A 42 10.25 -20.48 -9.34
C LEU A 42 10.14 -21.98 -9.53
N LEU A 43 9.23 -22.65 -8.81
CA LEU A 43 9.08 -24.11 -8.86
C LEU A 43 8.62 -24.58 -10.26
N ALA A 44 7.74 -23.84 -10.92
CA ALA A 44 7.35 -24.09 -12.29
C ALA A 44 8.54 -23.97 -13.26
N HIS A 45 9.38 -22.92 -13.10
CA HIS A 45 10.59 -22.75 -13.89
C HIS A 45 11.57 -23.93 -13.68
N ALA A 46 11.83 -24.28 -12.41
CA ALA A 46 12.70 -25.40 -12.07
C ALA A 46 12.17 -26.75 -12.62
N SER A 47 10.85 -26.98 -12.52
CA SER A 47 10.19 -28.16 -13.10
C SER A 47 10.38 -28.25 -14.62
N GLY A 48 10.27 -27.11 -15.32
CA GLY A 48 10.56 -27.02 -16.75
C GLY A 48 12.02 -27.34 -17.11
N GLU A 49 12.95 -27.14 -16.18
CA GLU A 49 14.36 -27.53 -16.30
C GLU A 49 14.62 -28.98 -15.82
N GLY A 50 13.59 -29.72 -15.43
CA GLY A 50 13.68 -31.13 -15.04
C GLY A 50 13.68 -31.40 -13.53
N ALA A 51 13.62 -30.35 -12.67
CA ALA A 51 13.53 -30.55 -11.21
C ALA A 51 12.23 -31.27 -10.82
N ARG A 52 12.32 -32.20 -9.89
CA ARG A 52 11.18 -32.98 -9.36
C ARG A 52 11.03 -32.81 -7.84
N ALA A 53 12.11 -32.46 -7.15
CA ALA A 53 12.20 -32.30 -5.71
C ALA A 53 12.90 -30.98 -5.35
N LEU A 54 12.78 -30.55 -4.06
CA LEU A 54 13.46 -29.34 -3.61
C LEU A 54 14.99 -29.45 -3.63
N VAL A 55 15.51 -30.64 -3.45
CA VAL A 55 16.96 -30.88 -3.51
C VAL A 55 17.59 -30.62 -4.89
N ASP A 56 16.77 -30.57 -5.95
CA ASP A 56 17.20 -30.22 -7.29
C ASP A 56 17.40 -28.72 -7.48
N LEU A 57 16.97 -27.90 -6.50
CA LEU A 57 17.13 -26.44 -6.56
C LEU A 57 18.57 -26.04 -6.23
N ASP A 58 19.26 -25.45 -7.18
CA ASP A 58 20.59 -24.89 -6.99
C ASP A 58 20.60 -23.35 -7.21
N LEU A 59 21.71 -22.72 -6.90
CA LEU A 59 21.92 -21.29 -7.13
C LEU A 59 21.80 -20.93 -8.62
N GLY A 60 22.19 -21.85 -9.52
CA GLY A 60 22.10 -21.67 -10.97
C GLY A 60 20.64 -21.52 -11.41
N THR A 61 19.77 -22.44 -11.00
CA THR A 61 18.33 -22.41 -11.26
C THR A 61 17.69 -21.11 -10.75
N LEU A 62 18.02 -20.66 -9.51
CA LEU A 62 17.51 -19.40 -8.97
C LEU A 62 17.95 -18.19 -9.81
N ARG A 63 19.19 -18.17 -10.29
CA ARG A 63 19.71 -17.09 -11.13
C ARG A 63 19.08 -17.10 -12.52
N ARG A 64 18.91 -18.26 -13.15
CA ARG A 64 18.26 -18.38 -14.46
C ARG A 64 16.81 -17.91 -14.38
N TRP A 65 16.06 -18.35 -13.35
CA TRP A 65 14.70 -17.88 -13.15
C TRP A 65 14.62 -16.35 -12.99
N LEU A 66 15.47 -15.73 -12.17
CA LEU A 66 15.51 -14.25 -12.06
C LEU A 66 15.94 -13.60 -13.37
N GLY A 67 16.83 -14.23 -14.13
CA GLY A 67 17.25 -13.79 -15.46
C GLY A 67 16.09 -13.76 -16.46
N THR A 68 15.30 -14.81 -16.54
CA THR A 68 14.10 -14.87 -17.42
C THR A 68 13.08 -13.79 -17.04
N GLN A 69 12.87 -13.56 -15.73
CA GLN A 69 11.99 -12.48 -15.27
C GLN A 69 12.52 -11.08 -15.66
N SER A 70 13.84 -10.89 -15.59
CA SER A 70 14.47 -9.63 -16.01
C SER A 70 14.34 -9.40 -17.50
N GLN A 71 14.56 -10.44 -18.31
CA GLN A 71 14.38 -10.38 -19.77
C GLN A 71 12.93 -10.12 -20.18
N ALA A 72 11.97 -10.62 -19.40
CA ALA A 72 10.55 -10.33 -19.56
C ALA A 72 10.15 -8.91 -19.09
N GLY A 73 11.11 -8.04 -18.76
CA GLY A 73 10.85 -6.65 -18.39
C GLY A 73 10.43 -6.42 -16.94
N ALA A 74 10.62 -7.40 -16.03
CA ALA A 74 10.29 -7.19 -14.63
C ALA A 74 11.13 -6.07 -14.01
N ALA A 75 10.46 -5.11 -13.35
CA ALA A 75 11.12 -4.00 -12.67
C ALA A 75 12.11 -4.48 -11.60
N ARG A 76 13.19 -3.74 -11.37
CA ARG A 76 14.21 -4.05 -10.35
C ARG A 76 13.62 -4.25 -8.95
N THR A 77 12.61 -3.48 -8.59
CA THR A 77 11.86 -3.63 -7.33
C THR A 77 11.14 -4.97 -7.22
N THR A 78 10.56 -5.45 -8.33
CA THR A 78 9.92 -6.76 -8.43
C THR A 78 10.94 -7.88 -8.28
N LEU A 79 12.09 -7.79 -8.96
CA LEU A 79 13.17 -8.77 -8.85
C LEU A 79 13.75 -8.82 -7.43
N ALA A 80 13.93 -7.66 -6.77
CA ALA A 80 14.38 -7.59 -5.39
C ALA A 80 13.36 -8.23 -4.42
N ARG A 81 12.06 -8.00 -4.62
CA ARG A 81 10.99 -8.65 -3.84
C ARG A 81 11.00 -10.16 -4.05
N ARG A 82 11.05 -10.62 -5.30
CA ARG A 82 11.13 -12.05 -5.66
C ARG A 82 12.34 -12.72 -5.01
N SER A 83 13.50 -12.09 -5.08
CA SER A 83 14.71 -12.60 -4.39
C SER A 83 14.51 -12.72 -2.88
N ALA A 84 13.79 -11.79 -2.24
CA ALA A 84 13.47 -11.86 -0.82
C ALA A 84 12.49 -13.00 -0.50
N SER A 85 11.45 -13.19 -1.31
CA SER A 85 10.49 -14.31 -1.17
C SER A 85 11.21 -15.66 -1.25
N ILE A 86 12.11 -15.81 -2.21
CA ILE A 86 12.86 -17.07 -2.39
C ILE A 86 13.80 -17.35 -1.23
N ARG A 87 14.51 -16.34 -0.72
CA ARG A 87 15.34 -16.53 0.48
C ARG A 87 14.54 -16.99 1.69
N VAL A 88 13.34 -16.45 1.88
CA VAL A 88 12.47 -16.90 2.97
C VAL A 88 12.02 -18.35 2.75
N PHE A 89 11.71 -18.73 1.52
CA PHE A 89 11.33 -20.10 1.16
C PHE A 89 12.47 -21.10 1.37
N THR A 90 13.66 -20.81 0.84
CA THR A 90 14.81 -21.75 0.94
C THR A 90 15.34 -21.87 2.37
N ALA A 91 15.33 -20.76 3.13
CA ALA A 91 15.68 -20.79 4.55
C ALA A 91 14.68 -21.60 5.37
N TRP A 92 13.37 -21.50 5.09
CA TRP A 92 12.34 -22.35 5.67
C TRP A 92 12.58 -23.82 5.30
N ALA A 93 12.80 -24.11 4.00
CA ALA A 93 13.02 -25.48 3.55
C ALA A 93 14.27 -26.13 4.16
N LEU A 94 15.33 -25.33 4.41
CA LEU A 94 16.50 -25.80 5.17
C LEU A 94 16.14 -26.08 6.63
N GLY A 95 15.37 -25.20 7.29
CA GLY A 95 14.95 -25.39 8.68
C GLY A 95 14.04 -26.61 8.89
N GLU A 96 13.27 -26.99 7.86
CA GLU A 96 12.43 -28.20 7.84
C GLU A 96 13.16 -29.43 7.31
N GLU A 97 14.48 -29.40 7.22
CA GLU A 97 15.35 -30.49 6.73
C GLU A 97 14.97 -31.00 5.30
N ARG A 98 14.25 -30.17 4.51
CA ARG A 98 13.89 -30.46 3.12
C ARG A 98 15.01 -30.11 2.13
N LEU A 99 16.00 -29.39 2.60
CA LEU A 99 17.23 -29.04 1.90
C LEU A 99 18.41 -29.30 2.82
N THR A 100 19.54 -29.72 2.24
CA THR A 100 20.81 -29.90 2.98
C THR A 100 21.65 -28.64 3.06
N ALA A 101 21.39 -27.67 2.16
CA ALA A 101 22.04 -26.36 2.12
C ALA A 101 21.06 -25.33 1.51
N ASP A 102 21.19 -24.05 1.91
CA ASP A 102 20.37 -22.98 1.35
C ASP A 102 20.94 -22.49 0.00
N PRO A 103 20.29 -22.81 -1.15
CA PRO A 103 20.76 -22.38 -2.47
C PRO A 103 20.68 -20.87 -2.67
N ALA A 104 19.85 -20.15 -1.90
CA ALA A 104 19.71 -18.71 -2.00
C ALA A 104 20.71 -17.91 -1.13
N LEU A 105 21.57 -18.55 -0.34
CA LEU A 105 22.52 -17.86 0.53
C LEU A 105 23.41 -16.87 -0.24
N ARG A 106 23.84 -17.24 -1.45
CA ARG A 106 24.66 -16.40 -2.34
C ARG A 106 23.87 -15.70 -3.45
N LEU A 107 22.54 -15.72 -3.38
CA LEU A 107 21.69 -15.04 -4.37
C LEU A 107 21.79 -13.53 -4.17
N LYS A 108 22.36 -12.80 -5.13
CA LYS A 108 22.43 -11.34 -5.10
C LYS A 108 21.14 -10.77 -5.67
N ALA A 109 20.40 -10.03 -4.84
CA ALA A 109 19.29 -9.23 -5.33
C ALA A 109 19.81 -8.00 -6.09
N PRO A 110 19.15 -7.56 -7.18
CA PRO A 110 19.44 -6.27 -7.77
C PRO A 110 19.40 -5.17 -6.71
N LYS A 111 20.42 -4.31 -6.67
CA LYS A 111 20.38 -3.14 -5.79
C LYS A 111 19.16 -2.30 -6.19
N ARG A 112 18.31 -2.00 -5.21
CA ARG A 112 17.24 -1.02 -5.42
C ARG A 112 17.91 0.29 -5.79
N GLU A 113 17.57 0.84 -6.94
CA GLU A 113 17.83 2.25 -7.16
C GLU A 113 17.01 3.00 -6.09
N ARG A 114 17.69 3.71 -5.23
CA ARG A 114 17.06 4.66 -4.31
C ARG A 114 16.72 5.93 -5.11
N SER A 115 15.78 5.84 -6.07
CA SER A 115 15.14 7.06 -6.51
C SER A 115 14.37 7.58 -5.30
N LEU A 116 14.68 8.79 -4.87
CA LEU A 116 13.84 9.46 -3.89
C LEU A 116 12.42 9.50 -4.49
N PRO A 117 11.40 9.04 -3.74
CA PRO A 117 10.03 9.12 -4.23
C PRO A 117 9.74 10.56 -4.65
N GLY A 118 9.10 10.74 -5.81
CA GLY A 118 8.71 12.07 -6.25
C GLY A 118 7.80 12.71 -5.20
N VAL A 119 8.27 13.80 -4.61
CA VAL A 119 7.48 14.65 -3.72
C VAL A 119 6.79 15.70 -4.58
N LEU A 120 5.49 15.87 -4.42
CA LEU A 120 4.75 16.95 -5.06
C LEU A 120 5.18 18.27 -4.43
N GLN A 121 5.64 19.19 -5.26
CA GLN A 121 5.90 20.56 -4.80
C GLN A 121 4.58 21.23 -4.39
N ALA A 122 4.63 22.19 -3.46
CA ALA A 122 3.45 22.88 -2.99
C ALA A 122 2.61 23.50 -4.13
N ARG A 123 3.27 24.06 -5.16
CA ARG A 123 2.60 24.61 -6.37
C ARG A 123 1.90 23.53 -7.19
N GLN A 124 2.53 22.39 -7.40
CA GLN A 124 1.96 21.26 -8.15
C GLN A 124 0.72 20.72 -7.44
N LEU A 125 0.83 20.55 -6.13
CA LEU A 125 -0.28 20.09 -5.29
C LEU A 125 -1.44 21.09 -5.28
N ALA A 126 -1.15 22.39 -5.13
CA ALA A 126 -2.18 23.44 -5.15
C ALA A 126 -2.94 23.42 -6.49
N ARG A 127 -2.22 23.30 -7.63
CA ARG A 127 -2.82 23.20 -8.96
C ARG A 127 -3.70 21.95 -9.11
N LEU A 128 -3.23 20.80 -8.63
CA LEU A 128 -3.98 19.54 -8.67
C LEU A 128 -5.26 19.63 -7.85
N LEU A 129 -5.18 20.17 -6.62
CA LEU A 129 -6.33 20.30 -5.74
C LEU A 129 -7.36 21.32 -6.28
N ALA A 130 -6.90 22.43 -6.87
CA ALA A 130 -7.78 23.41 -7.52
C ALA A 130 -8.53 22.79 -8.72
N GLY A 131 -7.87 22.03 -9.57
CA GLY A 131 -8.52 21.32 -10.68
C GLY A 131 -9.54 20.28 -10.22
N LEU A 132 -9.27 19.57 -9.13
CA LEU A 132 -10.24 18.64 -8.53
C LEU A 132 -11.44 19.38 -7.92
N GLU A 133 -11.24 20.56 -7.35
CA GLU A 133 -12.30 21.40 -6.83
C GLU A 133 -13.21 21.91 -7.94
N GLU A 134 -12.65 22.40 -9.03
CA GLU A 134 -13.36 22.82 -10.23
C GLU A 134 -14.18 21.69 -10.84
N ALA A 135 -13.57 20.53 -11.08
CA ALA A 135 -14.27 19.36 -11.60
C ALA A 135 -15.40 18.87 -10.67
N ALA A 136 -15.21 18.96 -9.36
CA ALA A 136 -16.25 18.61 -8.38
C ALA A 136 -17.41 19.63 -8.34
N ALA A 137 -17.15 20.91 -8.64
CA ALA A 137 -18.15 21.96 -8.72
C ALA A 137 -19.16 21.71 -9.84
N GLU A 138 -18.74 21.07 -10.94
CA GLU A 138 -19.63 20.64 -12.03
C GLU A 138 -20.63 19.56 -11.60
N GLY A 139 -20.45 18.97 -10.41
CA GLY A 139 -21.40 18.06 -9.79
C GLY A 139 -21.32 16.61 -10.24
N ALA A 140 -20.36 16.24 -11.11
CA ALA A 140 -20.17 14.84 -11.50
C ALA A 140 -19.80 13.98 -10.27
N PRO A 141 -20.59 12.94 -9.92
CA PRO A 141 -20.40 12.21 -8.66
C PRO A 141 -19.00 11.56 -8.50
N LEU A 142 -18.37 11.16 -9.61
CA LEU A 142 -16.99 10.63 -9.59
C LEU A 142 -15.97 11.72 -9.30
N ALA A 143 -16.17 12.95 -9.80
CA ALA A 143 -15.27 14.07 -9.53
C ALA A 143 -15.34 14.48 -8.05
N VAL A 144 -16.56 14.55 -7.47
CA VAL A 144 -16.79 14.80 -6.04
C VAL A 144 -16.07 13.74 -5.18
N ARG A 145 -16.21 12.45 -5.55
CA ARG A 145 -15.49 11.35 -4.88
C ARG A 145 -13.98 11.51 -4.96
N ASN A 146 -13.47 11.78 -6.16
CA ASN A 146 -12.03 11.84 -6.40
C ASN A 146 -11.40 13.00 -5.62
N ARG A 147 -12.07 14.17 -5.55
CA ARG A 147 -11.67 15.28 -4.69
C ARG A 147 -11.57 14.84 -3.24
N ALA A 148 -12.59 14.21 -2.68
CA ALA A 148 -12.61 13.75 -1.29
C ALA A 148 -11.49 12.73 -0.99
N ILE A 149 -11.25 11.80 -1.92
CA ILE A 149 -10.15 10.81 -1.80
C ILE A 149 -8.79 11.51 -1.75
N VAL A 150 -8.52 12.42 -2.67
CA VAL A 150 -7.21 13.10 -2.77
C VAL A 150 -6.97 14.02 -1.57
N GLU A 151 -7.99 14.80 -1.17
CA GLU A 151 -7.92 15.64 0.02
C GLU A 151 -7.60 14.81 1.28
N LEU A 152 -8.27 13.67 1.49
CA LEU A 152 -7.96 12.81 2.64
C LEU A 152 -6.58 12.16 2.53
N LEU A 153 -6.17 11.67 1.36
CA LEU A 153 -4.84 11.09 1.16
C LEU A 153 -3.73 12.07 1.53
N TYR A 154 -3.87 13.32 1.10
CA TYR A 154 -2.88 14.35 1.38
C TYR A 154 -2.97 14.84 2.84
N ALA A 155 -4.17 15.19 3.32
CA ALA A 155 -4.34 15.70 4.67
C ALA A 155 -3.86 14.73 5.74
N THR A 156 -4.14 13.43 5.59
CA THR A 156 -3.89 12.41 6.61
C THR A 156 -2.64 11.55 6.36
N GLY A 157 -2.14 11.55 5.15
CA GLY A 157 -1.04 10.66 4.75
C GLY A 157 -1.36 9.17 4.91
N VAL A 158 -2.61 8.76 4.97
CA VAL A 158 -3.01 7.34 5.09
C VAL A 158 -2.60 6.53 3.87
N ARG A 159 -2.40 5.24 4.06
CA ARG A 159 -2.11 4.34 2.93
C ARG A 159 -3.36 4.12 2.10
N VAL A 160 -3.19 3.89 0.79
CA VAL A 160 -4.33 3.62 -0.11
C VAL A 160 -5.19 2.45 0.37
N GLY A 161 -4.58 1.44 1.00
CA GLY A 161 -5.32 0.31 1.56
C GLY A 161 -6.13 0.68 2.79
N GLU A 162 -5.60 1.55 3.63
CA GLU A 162 -6.30 2.10 4.79
C GLU A 162 -7.49 2.94 4.31
N LEU A 163 -7.27 3.87 3.37
CA LEU A 163 -8.34 4.70 2.79
C LEU A 163 -9.45 3.88 2.15
N ALA A 164 -9.11 2.87 1.35
CA ALA A 164 -10.12 2.02 0.71
C ALA A 164 -10.91 1.18 1.72
N GLY A 165 -10.32 0.90 2.89
CA GLY A 165 -10.95 0.16 3.98
C GLY A 165 -11.88 0.98 4.87
N LEU A 166 -11.89 2.31 4.77
CA LEU A 166 -12.66 3.19 5.66
C LEU A 166 -14.17 2.95 5.57
N ASP A 167 -14.80 3.00 6.71
CA ASP A 167 -16.24 3.11 6.88
C ASP A 167 -16.64 4.55 7.22
N ILE A 168 -17.93 4.88 7.08
CA ILE A 168 -18.45 6.21 7.42
C ILE A 168 -18.20 6.52 8.91
N ASP A 169 -18.35 5.50 9.78
CA ASP A 169 -18.17 5.65 11.23
C ASP A 169 -16.71 5.76 11.68
N ASP A 170 -15.77 5.65 10.76
CA ASP A 170 -14.35 5.94 11.06
C ASP A 170 -14.07 7.45 11.06
N LEU A 171 -15.03 8.27 10.60
CA LEU A 171 -14.95 9.73 10.63
C LEU A 171 -15.56 10.26 11.93
N ASP A 172 -14.86 11.19 12.57
CA ASP A 172 -15.40 12.07 13.61
C ASP A 172 -15.39 13.50 13.04
N PRO A 173 -16.53 13.98 12.49
CA PRO A 173 -16.62 15.30 11.86
C PRO A 173 -16.44 16.44 12.84
N ASP A 174 -16.90 16.29 14.09
CA ASP A 174 -16.82 17.34 15.12
C ASP A 174 -15.38 17.61 15.52
N ARG A 175 -14.62 16.53 15.67
CA ARG A 175 -13.18 16.59 15.98
C ARG A 175 -12.31 16.70 14.75
N ARG A 176 -12.84 16.49 13.57
CA ARG A 176 -12.11 16.37 12.30
C ARG A 176 -10.97 15.37 12.43
N THR A 177 -11.29 14.16 12.86
CA THR A 177 -10.36 13.07 13.00
C THR A 177 -10.84 11.83 12.27
N LEU A 178 -9.90 11.02 11.85
CA LEU A 178 -10.10 9.78 11.11
C LEU A 178 -9.47 8.63 11.88
N ARG A 179 -10.25 7.61 12.20
CA ARG A 179 -9.76 6.36 12.78
C ARG A 179 -9.25 5.45 11.67
N VAL A 180 -8.05 4.95 11.79
CA VAL A 180 -7.38 4.14 10.78
C VAL A 180 -6.84 2.87 11.39
N ILE A 181 -7.11 1.72 10.76
CA ILE A 181 -6.57 0.43 11.16
C ILE A 181 -5.36 0.11 10.28
N GLY A 182 -4.19 0.05 10.88
CA GLY A 182 -2.92 -0.23 10.22
C GLY A 182 -2.52 -1.71 10.23
N LYS A 183 -1.28 -1.99 9.84
CA LYS A 183 -0.72 -3.35 9.86
C LYS A 183 -0.74 -3.93 11.28
N GLY A 184 -1.17 -5.18 11.41
CA GLY A 184 -1.29 -5.87 12.70
C GLY A 184 -2.48 -5.41 13.54
N ASN A 185 -3.54 -4.91 12.88
CA ASN A 185 -4.77 -4.43 13.52
C ASN A 185 -4.54 -3.30 14.54
N LYS A 186 -3.47 -2.51 14.35
CA LYS A 186 -3.18 -1.36 15.22
C LYS A 186 -3.99 -0.15 14.76
N GLU A 187 -4.81 0.36 15.66
CA GLU A 187 -5.59 1.58 15.43
C GLU A 187 -4.76 2.83 15.68
N ARG A 188 -5.03 3.87 14.91
CA ARG A 188 -4.57 5.22 15.16
C ARG A 188 -5.60 6.24 14.73
N THR A 189 -5.62 7.37 15.38
CA THR A 189 -6.47 8.51 15.03
C THR A 189 -5.60 9.58 14.37
N VAL A 190 -6.03 10.07 13.21
CA VAL A 190 -5.29 11.06 12.40
C VAL A 190 -6.17 12.29 12.20
N PRO A 191 -5.69 13.52 12.50
CA PRO A 191 -6.43 14.73 12.22
C PRO A 191 -6.46 15.03 10.71
N TYR A 192 -7.49 15.76 10.26
CA TYR A 192 -7.58 16.33 8.92
C TYR A 192 -8.13 17.75 8.97
N GLY A 193 -7.74 18.56 7.98
CA GLY A 193 -8.10 19.96 7.92
C GLY A 193 -9.49 20.23 7.35
N VAL A 194 -9.88 21.52 7.35
CA VAL A 194 -11.17 22.00 6.85
C VAL A 194 -11.41 21.62 5.38
N PRO A 195 -10.45 21.77 4.45
CA PRO A 195 -10.68 21.42 3.06
C PRO A 195 -11.05 19.95 2.85
N ALA A 196 -10.37 19.04 3.57
CA ALA A 196 -10.70 17.61 3.52
C ALA A 196 -12.08 17.33 4.14
N ALA A 197 -12.44 18.02 5.24
CA ALA A 197 -13.76 17.91 5.86
C ALA A 197 -14.87 18.31 4.87
N LEU A 198 -14.72 19.45 4.21
CA LEU A 198 -15.68 19.95 3.20
C LEU A 198 -15.81 18.98 2.01
N ALA A 199 -14.68 18.46 1.51
CA ALA A 199 -14.69 17.53 0.40
C ALA A 199 -15.37 16.19 0.76
N VAL A 200 -15.16 15.69 1.98
CA VAL A 200 -15.81 14.47 2.46
C VAL A 200 -17.31 14.69 2.71
N ASP A 201 -17.69 15.82 3.30
CA ASP A 201 -19.12 16.16 3.51
C ASP A 201 -19.85 16.27 2.17
N ASP A 202 -19.24 16.94 1.20
CA ASP A 202 -19.76 17.06 -0.16
C ASP A 202 -19.94 15.68 -0.83
N TRP A 203 -18.95 14.80 -0.68
CA TRP A 203 -19.05 13.41 -1.14
C TRP A 203 -20.21 12.67 -0.48
N LEU A 204 -20.34 12.76 0.83
CA LEU A 204 -21.39 12.06 1.58
C LEU A 204 -22.78 12.53 1.21
N ARG A 205 -22.96 13.83 0.96
CA ARG A 205 -24.27 14.44 0.63
C ARG A 205 -24.64 14.30 -0.85
N ARG A 206 -23.73 14.55 -1.77
CA ARG A 206 -24.02 14.64 -3.21
C ARG A 206 -23.54 13.47 -4.03
N GLY A 207 -22.33 12.97 -3.75
CA GLY A 207 -21.72 11.95 -4.59
C GLY A 207 -22.09 10.53 -4.18
N ARG A 208 -21.92 10.19 -2.89
CA ARG A 208 -22.11 8.83 -2.40
C ARG A 208 -23.54 8.29 -2.62
N PRO A 209 -24.63 9.06 -2.39
CA PRO A 209 -26.00 8.57 -2.62
C PRO A 209 -26.26 8.09 -4.05
N VAL A 210 -25.59 8.67 -5.05
CA VAL A 210 -25.75 8.29 -6.46
C VAL A 210 -25.26 6.86 -6.73
N PHE A 211 -24.24 6.42 -6.00
CA PHE A 211 -23.67 5.07 -6.15
C PHE A 211 -24.19 4.07 -5.11
N ALA A 212 -24.80 4.56 -4.03
CA ALA A 212 -25.20 3.71 -2.92
C ALA A 212 -26.30 2.70 -3.33
N LYS A 213 -26.10 1.45 -2.91
CA LYS A 213 -27.03 0.32 -3.09
C LYS A 213 -27.24 -0.36 -1.74
N ALA A 214 -28.24 -1.20 -1.61
CA ALA A 214 -28.46 -1.99 -0.40
C ALA A 214 -27.21 -2.79 0.04
N THR A 215 -26.38 -3.19 -0.92
CA THR A 215 -25.15 -3.94 -0.70
C THR A 215 -23.90 -3.09 -0.41
N SER A 216 -24.00 -1.74 -0.48
CA SER A 216 -22.86 -0.83 -0.27
C SER A 216 -22.36 -0.82 1.18
N GLY A 217 -23.23 -1.17 2.13
CA GLY A 217 -22.91 -1.18 3.54
C GLY A 217 -22.40 0.18 4.04
N ARG A 218 -21.47 0.12 4.99
CA ARG A 218 -20.92 1.31 5.68
C ARG A 218 -19.69 1.91 4.97
N ALA A 219 -19.25 1.34 3.82
CA ALA A 219 -18.07 1.81 3.11
C ALA A 219 -18.13 3.32 2.86
N LEU A 220 -17.08 4.05 3.26
CA LEU A 220 -16.99 5.50 3.05
C LEU A 220 -16.94 5.79 1.55
N PHE A 221 -16.00 5.20 0.82
CA PHE A 221 -15.85 5.41 -0.62
C PHE A 221 -16.39 4.24 -1.43
N LEU A 222 -17.20 4.57 -2.42
CA LEU A 222 -17.84 3.61 -3.33
C LEU A 222 -17.24 3.71 -4.74
N GLY A 223 -17.12 2.57 -5.39
CA GLY A 223 -16.89 2.50 -6.83
C GLY A 223 -18.16 2.78 -7.61
N SER A 224 -18.06 2.98 -8.93
CA SER A 224 -19.19 3.27 -9.82
C SER A 224 -20.30 2.20 -9.82
N ARG A 225 -19.99 0.98 -9.40
CA ARG A 225 -20.97 -0.12 -9.27
C ARG A 225 -21.62 -0.23 -7.89
N GLY A 226 -21.30 0.68 -6.96
CA GLY A 226 -21.89 0.74 -5.62
C GLY A 226 -21.19 -0.12 -4.55
N GLY A 227 -20.24 -0.95 -4.91
CA GLY A 227 -19.38 -1.65 -3.94
C GLY A 227 -18.29 -0.72 -3.38
N ARG A 228 -17.65 -1.15 -2.29
CA ARG A 228 -16.47 -0.46 -1.74
C ARG A 228 -15.42 -0.18 -2.83
N VAL A 229 -14.83 1.00 -2.83
CA VAL A 229 -13.78 1.34 -3.80
C VAL A 229 -12.58 0.41 -3.68
N ASP A 230 -12.07 -0.07 -4.82
CA ASP A 230 -10.86 -0.89 -4.87
C ASP A 230 -9.60 0.00 -4.86
N GLN A 231 -8.56 -0.46 -4.17
CA GLN A 231 -7.25 0.19 -4.16
C GLN A 231 -6.66 0.40 -5.56
N ARG A 232 -6.94 -0.53 -6.51
CA ARG A 232 -6.49 -0.40 -7.91
C ARG A 232 -7.16 0.78 -8.60
N GLN A 233 -8.46 0.98 -8.36
CA GLN A 233 -9.20 2.13 -8.89
C GLN A 233 -8.63 3.44 -8.35
N VAL A 234 -8.33 3.52 -7.05
CA VAL A 234 -7.72 4.71 -6.46
C VAL A 234 -6.33 4.96 -7.04
N ARG A 235 -5.51 3.90 -7.22
CA ARG A 235 -4.18 4.04 -7.85
C ARG A 235 -4.26 4.50 -9.29
N ALA A 236 -5.18 3.95 -10.08
CA ALA A 236 -5.37 4.33 -11.47
C ALA A 236 -5.79 5.81 -11.57
N MET A 237 -6.77 6.21 -10.76
CA MET A 237 -7.23 7.60 -10.69
C MET A 237 -6.09 8.57 -10.31
N VAL A 238 -5.30 8.25 -9.28
CA VAL A 238 -4.17 9.10 -8.87
C VAL A 238 -3.10 9.18 -9.95
N ASN A 239 -2.80 8.07 -10.63
CA ASN A 239 -1.84 8.09 -11.73
C ASN A 239 -2.32 8.97 -12.89
N SER A 240 -3.59 8.89 -13.28
CA SER A 240 -4.17 9.78 -14.30
C SER A 240 -4.02 11.25 -13.93
N LEU A 241 -4.30 11.60 -12.67
CA LEU A 241 -4.13 12.99 -12.19
C LEU A 241 -2.66 13.47 -12.27
N PHE A 242 -1.70 12.59 -12.02
CA PHE A 242 -0.28 12.95 -12.14
C PHE A 242 0.18 13.03 -13.60
N GLU A 243 -0.37 12.20 -14.48
CA GLU A 243 -0.15 12.29 -15.93
C GLU A 243 -0.70 13.61 -16.50
N GLU A 244 -1.91 14.01 -16.08
CA GLU A 244 -2.53 15.28 -16.43
C GLU A 244 -1.73 16.49 -15.91
N LEU A 245 -1.15 16.37 -14.70
CA LEU A 245 -0.29 17.40 -14.13
C LEU A 245 0.99 17.61 -14.95
N GLY A 246 1.56 16.57 -15.55
CA GLY A 246 2.60 16.56 -16.57
C GLY A 246 4.02 16.87 -16.10
N ASP A 247 4.19 17.68 -15.07
CA ASP A 247 5.49 18.19 -14.61
C ASP A 247 5.96 17.55 -13.27
N THR A 248 5.55 16.31 -13.00
CA THR A 248 5.90 15.63 -11.76
C THR A 248 6.52 14.25 -12.00
N SER A 249 7.49 13.87 -11.15
CA SER A 249 8.00 12.51 -11.05
C SER A 249 7.23 11.68 -10.00
N ALA A 250 6.21 12.26 -9.38
CA ALA A 250 5.38 11.57 -8.40
C ALA A 250 4.56 10.47 -9.08
N SER A 251 4.41 9.34 -8.42
CA SER A 251 3.59 8.23 -8.91
C SER A 251 2.86 7.53 -7.77
N GLY A 252 1.59 7.23 -8.04
CA GLY A 252 0.72 6.53 -7.11
C GLY A 252 0.42 7.27 -5.80
N PRO A 253 -0.52 6.75 -4.99
CA PRO A 253 -0.99 7.40 -3.76
C PRO A 253 0.08 7.61 -2.68
N HIS A 254 1.19 6.87 -2.74
CA HIS A 254 2.31 7.08 -1.80
C HIS A 254 2.97 8.46 -1.95
N ALA A 255 2.87 9.09 -3.13
CA ALA A 255 3.39 10.44 -3.34
C ALA A 255 2.69 11.46 -2.42
N PHE A 256 1.37 11.38 -2.24
CA PHE A 256 0.64 12.25 -1.29
C PHE A 256 1.15 12.09 0.14
N ARG A 257 1.38 10.85 0.57
CA ARG A 257 1.92 10.57 1.91
C ARG A 257 3.34 11.13 2.09
N HIS A 258 4.21 11.00 1.09
CA HIS A 258 5.55 11.59 1.13
C HIS A 258 5.49 13.11 1.13
N SER A 259 4.62 13.69 0.30
CA SER A 259 4.42 15.15 0.27
C SER A 259 3.86 15.67 1.59
N ALA A 260 2.88 15.00 2.18
CA ALA A 260 2.35 15.34 3.49
C ALA A 260 3.45 15.32 4.58
N ALA A 261 4.28 14.26 4.59
CA ALA A 261 5.39 14.14 5.52
C ALA A 261 6.39 15.29 5.37
N THR A 262 6.81 15.56 4.13
CA THR A 262 7.78 16.63 3.81
C THR A 262 7.21 17.99 4.18
N HIS A 263 5.99 18.30 3.75
CA HIS A 263 5.37 19.60 4.00
C HIS A 263 5.09 19.84 5.51
N LEU A 264 4.76 18.80 6.28
CA LEU A 264 4.65 18.89 7.74
C LEU A 264 6.00 19.23 8.38
N LEU A 265 7.09 18.57 7.95
CA LEU A 265 8.43 18.84 8.46
C LEU A 265 8.90 20.25 8.07
N ASP A 266 8.68 20.66 6.81
CA ASP A 266 9.01 22.01 6.31
C ASP A 266 8.20 23.09 7.05
N GLY A 267 6.96 22.77 7.44
CA GLY A 267 6.11 23.62 8.28
C GLY A 267 6.49 23.63 9.78
N GLY A 268 7.56 22.92 10.16
CA GLY A 268 8.10 22.93 11.54
C GLY A 268 7.46 21.88 12.47
N ALA A 269 6.72 20.89 11.94
CA ALA A 269 6.25 19.78 12.78
C ALA A 269 7.42 18.96 13.31
N ASP A 270 7.34 18.53 14.56
CA ASP A 270 8.30 17.58 15.14
C ASP A 270 8.25 16.23 14.41
N LEU A 271 9.42 15.67 14.12
CA LEU A 271 9.57 14.39 13.43
C LEU A 271 8.75 13.27 14.10
N ARG A 272 8.67 13.26 15.43
CA ARG A 272 7.90 12.28 16.18
C ARG A 272 6.40 12.43 15.95
N ALA A 273 5.88 13.65 15.91
CA ALA A 273 4.49 13.93 15.58
C ALA A 273 4.16 13.45 14.15
N VAL A 274 5.04 13.70 13.18
CA VAL A 274 4.89 13.21 11.79
C VAL A 274 4.90 11.69 11.74
N GLN A 275 5.79 11.02 12.48
CA GLN A 275 5.83 9.55 12.56
C GLN A 275 4.54 8.98 13.18
N GLU A 276 3.98 9.60 14.20
CA GLU A 276 2.73 9.20 14.84
C GLU A 276 1.54 9.36 13.88
N ILE A 277 1.41 10.52 13.22
CA ILE A 277 0.37 10.77 12.20
C ILE A 277 0.43 9.71 11.09
N LEU A 278 1.62 9.42 10.60
CA LEU A 278 1.81 8.49 9.51
C LEU A 278 1.74 7.02 9.94
N GLY A 279 1.92 6.69 11.21
CA GLY A 279 1.91 5.31 11.71
C GLY A 279 3.12 4.51 11.21
N HIS A 280 4.35 5.01 11.42
CA HIS A 280 5.58 4.28 11.15
C HIS A 280 5.87 3.28 12.27
N SER A 281 5.98 2.00 11.93
CA SER A 281 6.07 0.87 12.86
C SER A 281 7.44 0.66 13.52
N SER A 282 8.43 1.51 13.30
CA SER A 282 9.81 1.25 13.75
C SER A 282 10.20 1.80 15.12
N LEU A 283 9.28 2.45 15.84
CA LEU A 283 9.47 2.70 17.26
C LEU A 283 8.24 2.14 17.99
N ALA A 284 8.39 0.88 18.41
CA ALA A 284 7.38 0.14 19.14
C ALA A 284 7.22 0.72 20.54
N THR A 285 6.26 1.61 20.71
CA THR A 285 5.57 1.76 21.98
C THR A 285 4.08 1.85 21.67
N THR A 286 3.34 0.87 22.14
CA THR A 286 1.89 0.90 22.21
C THR A 286 1.53 2.04 23.17
N GLN A 287 1.52 3.27 22.68
CA GLN A 287 0.91 4.36 23.41
C GLN A 287 -0.59 4.25 23.17
N ILE A 288 -1.30 3.95 24.24
CA ILE A 288 -2.75 4.15 24.32
C ILE A 288 -2.95 5.63 24.00
N TYR A 289 -3.59 5.91 22.83
CA TYR A 289 -3.92 7.28 22.44
C TYR A 289 -4.94 7.84 23.44
N THR A 290 -4.45 8.59 24.42
CA THR A 290 -5.29 9.37 25.30
C THR A 290 -5.77 10.63 24.56
N HIS A 291 -6.86 11.25 25.00
CA HIS A 291 -7.35 12.52 24.44
C HIS A 291 -6.26 13.60 24.35
N VAL A 292 -5.33 13.61 25.29
CA VAL A 292 -4.18 14.53 25.32
C VAL A 292 -3.22 14.35 24.14
N SER A 293 -3.03 13.10 23.66
CA SER A 293 -2.15 12.83 22.50
C SER A 293 -2.78 13.30 21.19
N VAL A 294 -4.09 13.15 21.03
CA VAL A 294 -4.83 13.59 19.83
C VAL A 294 -4.80 15.12 19.71
N ASP A 295 -5.03 15.84 20.81
CA ASP A 295 -4.97 17.31 20.82
C ASP A 295 -3.57 17.84 20.50
N ARG A 296 -2.53 17.16 20.96
CA ARG A 296 -1.14 17.50 20.61
C ARG A 296 -0.87 17.30 19.12
N LEU A 297 -1.28 16.17 18.56
CA LEU A 297 -1.16 15.90 17.13
C LEU A 297 -1.93 16.92 16.29
N ARG A 298 -3.13 17.29 16.72
CA ARG A 298 -3.94 18.32 16.09
C ARG A 298 -3.27 19.67 16.09
N LYS A 299 -2.67 20.10 17.20
CA LYS A 299 -1.92 21.35 17.27
C LYS A 299 -0.73 21.35 16.31
N SER A 300 0.08 20.30 16.34
CA SER A 300 1.22 20.16 15.42
C SER A 300 0.77 20.16 13.96
N TYR A 301 -0.35 19.48 13.63
CA TYR A 301 -0.95 19.49 12.31
C TYR A 301 -1.39 20.90 11.92
N GLN A 302 -2.13 21.62 12.78
CA GLN A 302 -2.63 22.96 12.52
C GLN A 302 -1.51 23.98 12.31
N GLN A 303 -0.37 23.83 12.99
CA GLN A 303 0.78 24.72 12.84
C GLN A 303 1.56 24.49 11.53
N ALA A 304 1.63 23.24 11.08
CA ALA A 304 2.61 22.85 10.07
C ALA A 304 2.00 22.35 8.75
N HIS A 305 0.76 21.88 8.74
CA HIS A 305 0.19 21.32 7.52
C HIS A 305 -0.44 22.42 6.64
N PRO A 306 -0.08 22.50 5.33
CA PRO A 306 -0.57 23.55 4.43
C PRO A 306 -2.11 23.57 4.22
N ARG A 307 -2.79 22.49 4.62
CA ARG A 307 -4.25 22.32 4.51
C ARG A 307 -4.89 22.06 5.89
N ALA A 308 -4.36 22.66 6.95
CA ALA A 308 -4.91 22.55 8.29
C ALA A 308 -6.27 23.22 8.47
#